data_475728881f2da2e704f8d69fbadce3ee
#
_entry.id   475728881f2da2e704f8d69fbadce3ee
#
_cell.length_a   1.000
_cell.length_b   1.000
_cell.length_c   1.000
_cell.angle_alpha   90.00
_cell.angle_beta   90.00
_cell.angle_gamma   90.00
#
_symmetry.space_group_name_H-M   'P 1'
#
loop_
_entity.id
_entity.type
_entity.pdbx_description
1 polymer ?
#
loop_
_entity_poly.entity_id
_entity_poly.type
_entity_poly.pdbx_seq_one_letter_code
_entity_poly.pdbx_strand_id
1 'polypeptide(L)'
;MVKDFLKEIVDERTRRNPEFPSLVAEADARRKLARKLTALRDKKSLSQTVVAARMGTSASVVSKLEAGGDVKVSTLQRYRLAIGKRFRVAI
;
A
#
# COMPACT_ATOMS: atom_id res chain seq x y z
N MET A 1 -5.88 -9.09 6.90
CA MET A 1 -6.28 -8.47 5.65
C MET A 1 -5.52 -7.19 5.42
N VAL A 2 -5.47 -6.72 4.18
CA VAL A 2 -4.68 -5.53 3.85
C VAL A 2 -5.16 -4.31 4.63
N LYS A 3 -6.47 -4.18 4.79
CA LYS A 3 -7.04 -3.06 5.55
C LYS A 3 -6.56 -3.05 7.00
N ASP A 4 -6.63 -4.19 7.66
CA ASP A 4 -6.24 -4.30 9.06
C ASP A 4 -4.73 -4.11 9.22
N PHE A 5 -3.98 -4.60 8.25
CA PHE A 5 -2.54 -4.47 8.27
C PHE A 5 -2.10 -3.01 8.18
N LEU A 6 -2.75 -2.24 7.32
CA LEU A 6 -2.47 -0.81 7.20
C LEU A 6 -2.80 -0.09 8.50
N LYS A 7 -3.93 -0.42 9.10
CA LYS A 7 -4.33 0.17 10.38
C LYS A 7 -3.33 -0.17 11.48
N GLU A 8 -2.87 -1.41 11.53
CA GLU A 8 -1.87 -1.82 12.50
C GLU A 8 -0.60 -1.01 12.41
N ILE A 9 -0.12 -0.73 11.21
CA ILE A 9 1.09 0.05 11.03
C ILE A 9 0.90 1.47 11.54
N VAL A 10 -0.24 2.08 11.23
CA VAL A 10 -0.54 3.45 11.69
C VAL A 10 -0.65 3.47 13.22
N ASP A 11 -1.38 2.52 13.79
CA ASP A 11 -1.56 2.44 15.23
C ASP A 11 -0.24 2.22 15.95
N GLU A 12 0.60 1.36 15.40
CA GLU A 12 1.90 1.07 16.00
C GLU A 12 2.81 2.30 15.98
N ARG A 13 2.81 3.06 14.89
CA ARG A 13 3.56 4.30 14.83
C ARG A 13 3.13 5.26 15.93
N THR A 14 1.83 5.39 16.12
CA THR A 14 1.28 6.28 17.13
C THR A 14 1.65 5.83 18.54
N ARG A 15 1.57 4.54 18.80
CA ARG A 15 1.88 4.01 20.12
C ARG A 15 3.37 4.08 20.46
N ARG A 16 4.21 3.88 19.45
CA ARG A 16 5.64 3.80 19.69
C ARG A 16 6.20 5.09 20.20
N ASN A 17 5.99 6.14 19.47
CA ASN A 17 6.54 7.41 19.91
C ASN A 17 6.10 8.56 19.03
N PRO A 18 5.06 9.26 19.43
CA PRO A 18 4.60 10.41 18.66
C PRO A 18 5.61 11.54 18.60
N GLU A 19 6.54 11.62 19.57
CA GLU A 19 7.50 12.72 19.60
C GLU A 19 8.77 12.42 18.82
N PHE A 20 9.17 11.17 18.79
CA PHE A 20 10.37 10.74 18.08
C PHE A 20 10.04 9.60 17.17
N PRO A 21 9.29 9.85 16.11
CA PRO A 21 9.04 8.78 15.17
C PRO A 21 10.38 8.30 14.64
N SER A 22 10.67 7.04 14.83
CA SER A 22 11.86 6.47 14.26
C SER A 22 11.70 6.45 12.75
N LEU A 23 12.45 7.30 12.05
CA LEU A 23 12.38 7.34 10.59
C LEU A 23 12.74 6.00 9.98
N VAL A 24 13.67 5.27 10.62
CA VAL A 24 14.06 3.94 10.17
C VAL A 24 12.91 2.97 10.33
N ALA A 25 12.25 2.97 11.49
CA ALA A 25 11.12 2.07 11.74
C ALA A 25 9.95 2.39 10.80
N GLU A 26 9.69 3.65 10.52
CA GLU A 26 8.65 4.04 9.58
C GLU A 26 8.98 3.57 8.17
N ALA A 27 10.22 3.73 7.75
CA ALA A 27 10.65 3.28 6.43
C ALA A 27 10.54 1.76 6.30
N ASP A 28 10.90 1.03 7.36
CA ASP A 28 10.76 -0.42 7.36
C ASP A 28 9.31 -0.85 7.27
N ALA A 29 8.43 -0.18 8.01
CA ALA A 29 7.01 -0.49 7.98
C ALA A 29 6.44 -0.25 6.59
N ARG A 30 6.82 0.85 5.94
CA ARG A 30 6.37 1.13 4.58
C ARG A 30 6.87 0.08 3.60
N ARG A 31 8.13 -0.31 3.72
CA ARG A 31 8.69 -1.34 2.83
C ARG A 31 8.01 -2.68 3.00
N LYS A 32 7.73 -3.08 4.24
CA LYS A 32 7.04 -4.34 4.51
C LYS A 32 5.63 -4.33 3.94
N LEU A 33 4.91 -3.24 4.14
CA LEU A 33 3.57 -3.10 3.58
C LEU A 33 3.62 -3.13 2.06
N ALA A 34 4.57 -2.39 1.47
CA ALA A 34 4.72 -2.34 0.02
C ALA A 34 4.97 -3.73 -0.56
N ARG A 35 5.83 -4.52 0.08
CA ARG A 35 6.10 -5.88 -0.39
C ARG A 35 4.86 -6.75 -0.34
N LYS A 36 4.08 -6.64 0.73
CA LYS A 36 2.84 -7.42 0.84
C LYS A 36 1.82 -7.02 -0.22
N LEU A 37 1.69 -5.73 -0.46
CA LEU A 37 0.75 -5.24 -1.47
C LEU A 37 1.18 -5.64 -2.88
N THR A 38 2.48 -5.56 -3.14
CA THR A 38 3.03 -5.99 -4.44
C THR A 38 2.79 -7.47 -4.68
N ALA A 39 3.00 -8.28 -3.65
CA ALA A 39 2.77 -9.71 -3.75
C ALA A 39 1.28 -10.02 -4.03
N LEU A 40 0.38 -9.28 -3.39
CA LEU A 40 -1.05 -9.44 -3.66
C LEU A 40 -1.40 -9.07 -5.09
N ARG A 41 -0.83 -7.97 -5.60
CA ARG A 41 -1.04 -7.56 -6.99
C ARG A 41 -0.56 -8.64 -7.95
N ASP A 42 0.65 -9.15 -7.74
CA ASP A 42 1.21 -10.19 -8.58
C ASP A 42 0.37 -11.46 -8.53
N LYS A 43 -0.08 -11.83 -7.35
CA LYS A 43 -0.90 -13.01 -7.18
C LYS A 43 -2.20 -12.93 -7.97
N LYS A 44 -2.70 -11.72 -8.16
CA LYS A 44 -3.92 -11.49 -8.95
C LYS A 44 -3.64 -11.22 -10.41
N SER A 45 -2.40 -11.32 -10.83
CA SER A 45 -1.97 -11.11 -12.21
C SER A 45 -2.34 -9.72 -12.74
N LEU A 46 -2.30 -8.73 -11.88
CA LEU A 46 -2.55 -7.33 -12.25
C LEU A 46 -1.24 -6.62 -12.50
N SER A 47 -1.17 -5.87 -13.60
CA SER A 47 0.02 -5.06 -13.88
C SER A 47 -0.05 -3.75 -13.10
N GLN A 48 1.11 -3.10 -12.94
CA GLN A 48 1.16 -1.76 -12.34
C GLN A 48 0.30 -0.78 -13.13
N THR A 49 0.32 -0.89 -14.45
CA THR A 49 -0.44 0.00 -15.32
C THR A 49 -1.94 -0.15 -15.09
N VAL A 50 -2.43 -1.37 -14.98
CA VAL A 50 -3.84 -1.62 -14.71
C VAL A 50 -4.26 -1.07 -13.35
N VAL A 51 -3.43 -1.31 -12.33
CA VAL A 51 -3.73 -0.81 -10.99
C VAL A 51 -3.72 0.72 -10.98
N ALA A 52 -2.76 1.34 -11.66
CA ALA A 52 -2.68 2.80 -11.75
C ALA A 52 -3.95 3.36 -12.41
N ALA A 53 -4.41 2.72 -13.48
CA ALA A 53 -5.64 3.15 -14.15
C ALA A 53 -6.84 3.08 -13.21
N ARG A 54 -6.95 2.01 -12.43
CA ARG A 54 -8.03 1.87 -11.46
C ARG A 54 -7.97 2.92 -10.36
N MET A 55 -6.76 3.34 -10.01
CA MET A 55 -6.56 4.38 -9.00
C MET A 55 -6.75 5.78 -9.54
N GLY A 56 -6.79 5.94 -10.85
CA GLY A 56 -6.82 7.25 -11.48
C GLY A 56 -5.47 7.97 -11.39
N THR A 57 -4.37 7.22 -11.45
CA THR A 57 -3.03 7.79 -11.34
C THR A 57 -2.10 7.15 -12.36
N SER A 58 -0.80 7.44 -12.27
CA SER A 58 0.19 6.92 -13.20
C SER A 58 0.89 5.68 -12.66
N ALA A 59 1.47 4.89 -13.56
CA ALA A 59 2.24 3.73 -13.18
C ALA A 59 3.46 4.10 -12.33
N SER A 60 4.02 5.31 -12.51
CA SER A 60 5.15 5.72 -11.69
C SER A 60 4.76 5.94 -10.23
N VAL A 61 3.53 6.37 -9.96
CA VAL A 61 3.04 6.45 -8.58
C VAL A 61 2.94 5.06 -7.96
N VAL A 62 2.41 4.10 -8.72
CA VAL A 62 2.31 2.71 -8.26
C VAL A 62 3.71 2.13 -8.00
N SER A 63 4.64 2.38 -8.92
CA SER A 63 6.02 1.91 -8.78
C SER A 63 6.66 2.48 -7.52
N LYS A 64 6.48 3.77 -7.25
CA LYS A 64 7.01 4.41 -6.05
C LYS A 64 6.41 3.80 -4.78
N LEU A 65 5.12 3.56 -4.79
CA LEU A 65 4.42 2.94 -3.66
C LEU A 65 4.98 1.54 -3.39
N GLU A 66 5.15 0.75 -4.43
CA GLU A 66 5.63 -0.64 -4.31
C GLU A 66 7.09 -0.71 -3.92
N ALA A 67 7.85 0.34 -4.19
CA ALA A 67 9.24 0.44 -3.74
C ALA A 67 9.35 0.87 -2.28
N GLY A 68 8.23 1.14 -1.63
CA GLY A 68 8.25 1.58 -0.23
C GLY A 68 8.45 3.07 -0.07
N GLY A 69 8.18 3.85 -1.11
CA GLY A 69 8.29 5.29 -1.06
C GLY A 69 7.27 5.92 -0.12
N ASP A 70 7.54 7.16 0.25
CA ASP A 70 6.67 7.91 1.15
C ASP A 70 5.45 8.41 0.38
N VAL A 71 4.33 7.74 0.56
CA VAL A 71 3.07 8.12 -0.08
C VAL A 71 2.01 8.33 1.00
N LYS A 72 0.97 9.06 0.65
CA LYS A 72 -0.13 9.33 1.58
C LYS A 72 -0.89 8.04 1.89
N VAL A 73 -1.44 7.98 3.11
CA VAL A 73 -2.29 6.85 3.49
C VAL A 73 -3.47 6.70 2.53
N SER A 74 -4.02 7.81 2.07
CA SER A 74 -5.12 7.77 1.11
C SER A 74 -4.71 7.09 -0.20
N THR A 75 -3.46 7.29 -0.63
CA THR A 75 -2.93 6.62 -1.83
C THR A 75 -2.84 5.11 -1.61
N LEU A 76 -2.36 4.70 -0.44
CA LEU A 76 -2.30 3.29 -0.08
C LEU A 76 -3.69 2.66 -0.06
N GLN A 77 -4.67 3.37 0.45
CA GLN A 77 -6.04 2.89 0.48
C GLN A 77 -6.61 2.73 -0.93
N ARG A 78 -6.33 3.67 -1.82
CA ARG A 78 -6.75 3.56 -3.22
C ARG A 78 -6.11 2.35 -3.89
N TYR A 79 -4.84 2.13 -3.62
CA TYR A 79 -4.13 0.98 -4.16
C TYR A 79 -4.80 -0.32 -3.69
N ARG A 80 -5.08 -0.42 -2.40
CA ARG A 80 -5.73 -1.60 -1.85
C ARG A 80 -7.09 -1.84 -2.50
N LEU A 81 -7.87 -0.78 -2.66
CA LEU A 81 -9.17 -0.91 -3.33
C LEU A 81 -9.04 -1.32 -4.79
N ALA A 82 -8.03 -0.80 -5.47
CA ALA A 82 -7.79 -1.13 -6.87
C ALA A 82 -7.49 -2.61 -7.05
N ILE A 83 -6.70 -3.19 -6.15
CA ILE A 83 -6.41 -4.62 -6.20
C ILE A 83 -7.64 -5.44 -5.81
N GLY A 84 -8.39 -4.96 -4.84
CA GLY A 84 -9.57 -5.68 -4.36
C GLY A 84 -10.74 -5.68 -5.34
N LYS A 85 -10.82 -4.68 -6.19
CA LYS A 85 -11.92 -4.57 -7.15
C LYS A 85 -12.05 -5.78 -8.05
N ARG A 86 -10.96 -6.47 -8.31
CA ARG A 86 -10.98 -7.64 -9.16
C ARG A 86 -11.94 -8.70 -8.64
N PHE A 87 -11.99 -8.87 -7.33
CA PHE A 87 -12.88 -9.88 -6.74
C PHE A 87 -14.33 -9.54 -6.98
N ARG A 88 -14.65 -8.27 -6.93
CA ARG A 88 -16.02 -7.83 -7.17
C ARG A 88 -16.45 -8.05 -8.60
N VAL A 89 -15.53 -7.81 -9.51
CA VAL A 89 -15.82 -7.99 -10.93
C VAL A 89 -16.02 -9.48 -11.25
N ALA A 90 -15.28 -10.34 -10.57
CA ALA A 90 -15.35 -11.77 -10.80
C ALA A 90 -16.66 -12.40 -10.30
N ILE A 91 -17.35 -11.73 -9.44
CA ILE A 91 -18.63 -12.19 -8.93
C ILE A 91 -19.74 -11.81 -9.89
#